data_b487326c279c1d573acbfe3eacb990d5
#
_entry.id   b487326c279c1d573acbfe3eacb990d5
#
_cell.length_a   1.000
_cell.length_b   1.000
_cell.length_c   1.000
_cell.angle_alpha   90.00
_cell.angle_beta   90.00
_cell.angle_gamma   90.00
#
_symmetry.space_group_name_H-M   'P 1'
#
loop_
_entity.id
_entity.type
_entity.pdbx_description
1 polymer ?
#
loop_
_entity_poly.entity_id
_entity_poly.type
_entity_poly.pdbx_seq_one_letter_code
_entity_poly.pdbx_strand_id
1 'polypeptide(L)'
;IGHLQRYGGARLKLPYSTDGFCINIVPTFECVEMYYTHNGLPWDRDPETMHIDPYAYNAEKETANLHVYKEPRFYASVGYDRGKYAINGEEFILKCRAGEMQGSVLDASKEYQSCTGYILKKWIHRQSAFNYDTKSWTYRKYAYPYIRLAELYLSYAEADFEYNGSLSDASLNYLNLVRRRSGLPDFKDSWALAGGIPTGDELRKVLHRERSIELL
;
A
#
# COMPACT_ATOMS: atom_id res chain seq x y z
N ILE A 1 -15.59 -0.22 -13.47
CA ILE A 1 -14.16 -0.65 -13.54
C ILE A 1 -13.39 0.33 -14.42
N GLY A 2 -13.79 0.55 -15.69
CA GLY A 2 -13.12 1.51 -16.58
C GLY A 2 -13.06 2.93 -16.01
N HIS A 3 -14.07 3.35 -15.25
CA HIS A 3 -14.11 4.67 -14.63
C HIS A 3 -13.08 4.80 -13.49
N LEU A 4 -12.95 3.79 -12.63
CA LEU A 4 -11.95 3.75 -11.58
C LEU A 4 -10.52 3.70 -12.16
N GLN A 5 -10.29 2.94 -13.21
CA GLN A 5 -9.01 2.91 -13.92
C GLN A 5 -8.67 4.28 -14.54
N ARG A 6 -9.67 4.98 -15.08
CA ARG A 6 -9.51 6.35 -15.57
C ARG A 6 -9.11 7.31 -14.47
N TYR A 7 -9.74 7.22 -13.29
CA TYR A 7 -9.41 8.09 -12.15
C TYR A 7 -8.03 7.79 -11.54
N GLY A 8 -7.59 6.54 -11.52
CA GLY A 8 -6.27 6.18 -11.01
C GLY A 8 -5.14 6.42 -12.01
N GLY A 9 -5.29 5.95 -13.26
CA GLY A 9 -4.23 5.98 -14.27
C GLY A 9 -4.11 7.28 -15.05
N ALA A 10 -5.24 7.92 -15.40
CA ALA A 10 -5.24 9.16 -16.20
C ALA A 10 -4.71 10.37 -15.44
N ARG A 11 -4.60 10.25 -14.12
CA ARG A 11 -4.20 11.35 -13.25
C ARG A 11 -2.75 11.27 -12.79
N LEU A 12 -2.04 10.23 -13.17
CA LEU A 12 -0.59 10.24 -13.15
C LEU A 12 -0.10 11.14 -14.29
N LYS A 13 0.61 12.19 -13.95
CA LYS A 13 1.40 12.92 -14.94
C LYS A 13 2.47 11.97 -15.44
N LEU A 14 2.15 11.23 -16.51
CA LEU A 14 3.12 10.37 -17.17
C LEU A 14 4.24 11.23 -17.73
N PRO A 15 5.45 10.71 -17.91
CA PRO A 15 6.60 11.46 -18.43
C PRO A 15 6.34 12.24 -19.73
N TYR A 16 5.25 11.91 -20.42
CA TYR A 16 4.90 12.44 -21.74
C TYR A 16 3.53 13.12 -21.81
N SER A 17 2.79 13.26 -20.71
CA SER A 17 1.46 13.88 -20.75
C SER A 17 1.53 15.35 -20.33
N THR A 18 1.06 16.21 -21.21
CA THR A 18 0.82 17.64 -20.94
C THR A 18 -0.56 17.89 -20.32
N ASP A 19 -1.45 16.91 -20.42
CA ASP A 19 -2.82 17.01 -19.90
C ASP A 19 -2.87 16.36 -18.52
N GLY A 20 -2.64 17.15 -17.52
CA GLY A 20 -2.67 16.69 -16.16
C GLY A 20 -4.08 16.77 -15.58
N PHE A 21 -4.47 15.77 -14.80
CA PHE A 21 -5.65 15.80 -13.95
C PHE A 21 -5.21 15.56 -12.51
N CYS A 22 -5.94 16.14 -11.55
CA CYS A 22 -5.69 15.94 -10.11
C CYS A 22 -5.74 14.45 -9.72
N ILE A 23 -4.77 14.01 -8.94
CA ILE A 23 -4.82 12.73 -8.24
C ILE A 23 -5.63 12.93 -6.96
N ASN A 24 -6.96 12.73 -7.03
CA ASN A 24 -7.85 12.98 -5.90
C ASN A 24 -8.06 11.77 -4.98
N ILE A 25 -7.70 10.56 -5.45
CA ILE A 25 -7.74 9.34 -4.64
C ILE A 25 -6.31 8.93 -4.36
N VAL A 26 -5.85 9.26 -3.18
CA VAL A 26 -4.48 9.02 -2.74
C VAL A 26 -4.49 8.41 -1.34
N PRO A 27 -3.50 7.58 -1.00
CA PRO A 27 -3.33 7.09 0.37
C PRO A 27 -3.08 8.26 1.32
N THR A 28 -3.70 8.23 2.50
CA THR A 28 -3.33 9.14 3.59
C THR A 28 -2.00 8.70 4.20
N PHE A 29 -1.42 9.58 5.02
CA PHE A 29 -0.18 9.28 5.69
C PHE A 29 -0.35 8.11 6.69
N GLU A 30 -1.45 8.12 7.46
CA GLU A 30 -1.81 7.03 8.37
C GLU A 30 -1.97 5.69 7.65
N CYS A 31 -2.53 5.71 6.45
CA CYS A 31 -2.63 4.51 5.62
C CYS A 31 -1.24 3.95 5.27
N VAL A 32 -0.27 4.82 4.98
CA VAL A 32 1.11 4.42 4.67
C VAL A 32 1.82 3.88 5.92
N GLU A 33 1.65 4.52 7.07
CA GLU A 33 2.23 4.09 8.34
C GLU A 33 1.68 2.74 8.81
N MET A 34 0.42 2.46 8.48
CA MET A 34 -0.26 1.23 8.90
C MET A 34 0.40 -0.04 8.33
N TYR A 35 1.02 0.01 7.14
CA TYR A 35 1.71 -1.16 6.58
C TYR A 35 2.83 -1.62 7.50
N TYR A 36 2.95 -2.93 7.63
CA TYR A 36 4.03 -3.58 8.39
C TYR A 36 5.40 -3.39 7.73
N THR A 37 6.44 -3.71 8.49
CA THR A 37 7.77 -3.97 7.95
C THR A 37 7.77 -5.30 7.19
N HIS A 38 8.84 -5.59 6.48
CA HIS A 38 9.01 -6.90 5.80
C HIS A 38 9.05 -8.09 6.79
N ASN A 39 9.34 -7.85 8.07
CA ASN A 39 9.24 -8.84 9.13
C ASN A 39 7.79 -9.05 9.62
N GLY A 40 6.82 -8.32 9.07
CA GLY A 40 5.40 -8.44 9.40
C GLY A 40 5.04 -7.86 10.77
N LEU A 41 5.78 -6.86 11.24
CA LEU A 41 5.59 -6.15 12.51
C LEU A 41 5.33 -4.65 12.27
N PRO A 42 4.68 -3.95 13.22
CA PRO A 42 4.68 -2.50 13.25
C PRO A 42 6.11 -1.96 13.34
N TRP A 43 6.35 -0.77 12.78
CA TRP A 43 7.67 -0.13 12.75
C TRP A 43 8.34 -0.03 14.11
N ASP A 44 7.58 0.34 15.12
CA ASP A 44 8.00 0.54 16.52
C ASP A 44 8.14 -0.76 17.33
N ARG A 45 7.79 -1.90 16.74
CA ARG A 45 7.88 -3.23 17.36
C ARG A 45 8.88 -4.14 16.69
N ASP A 46 9.35 -3.76 15.51
CA ASP A 46 10.35 -4.54 14.77
C ASP A 46 11.76 -4.18 15.27
N PRO A 47 12.54 -5.14 15.77
CA PRO A 47 13.91 -4.91 16.24
C PRO A 47 14.82 -4.28 15.19
N GLU A 48 14.55 -4.50 13.90
CA GLU A 48 15.34 -3.93 12.81
C GLU A 48 15.06 -2.44 12.61
N THR A 49 13.83 -1.98 12.83
CA THR A 49 13.41 -0.62 12.48
C THR A 49 13.10 0.28 13.67
N MET A 50 12.82 -0.27 14.85
CA MET A 50 12.40 0.49 16.04
C MET A 50 13.39 1.59 16.48
N HIS A 51 14.65 1.49 16.08
CA HIS A 51 15.72 2.45 16.39
C HIS A 51 15.98 3.44 15.24
N ILE A 52 15.28 3.29 14.11
CA ILE A 52 15.47 4.10 12.91
C ILE A 52 14.32 5.12 12.84
N ASP A 53 14.66 6.39 12.66
CA ASP A 53 13.66 7.42 12.37
C ASP A 53 13.02 7.12 10.99
N PRO A 54 11.70 6.80 10.95
CA PRO A 54 11.01 6.45 9.72
C PRO A 54 10.99 7.61 8.71
N TYR A 55 11.06 8.83 9.16
CA TYR A 55 10.95 10.04 8.33
C TYR A 55 12.29 10.58 7.87
N ALA A 56 13.39 10.09 8.43
CA ALA A 56 14.72 10.47 8.00
C ALA A 56 14.98 10.01 6.55
N TYR A 57 15.75 10.83 5.84
CA TYR A 57 16.14 10.55 4.46
C TYR A 57 17.13 9.38 4.37
N ASN A 58 16.80 8.40 3.57
CA ASN A 58 17.66 7.28 3.22
C ASN A 58 18.47 7.65 1.96
N ALA A 59 19.76 7.89 2.13
CA ALA A 59 20.61 8.35 1.03
C ALA A 59 20.87 7.26 -0.04
N GLU A 60 20.83 5.98 0.35
CA GLU A 60 21.03 4.85 -0.59
C GLU A 60 19.82 4.68 -1.53
N LYS A 61 18.63 4.83 -1.01
CA LYS A 61 17.36 4.66 -1.75
C LYS A 61 16.76 5.99 -2.21
N GLU A 62 17.38 7.10 -1.86
CA GLU A 62 16.93 8.46 -2.18
C GLU A 62 15.49 8.78 -1.75
N THR A 63 15.00 8.15 -0.71
CA THR A 63 13.62 8.30 -0.19
C THR A 63 13.59 8.26 1.33
N ALA A 64 12.42 8.33 1.99
CA ALA A 64 12.34 8.18 3.44
C ALA A 64 12.56 6.72 3.86
N ASN A 65 13.15 6.51 5.04
CA ASN A 65 13.33 5.18 5.61
C ASN A 65 12.02 4.39 5.66
N LEU A 66 10.91 5.05 5.97
CA LEU A 66 9.57 4.46 5.99
C LEU A 66 9.23 3.68 4.71
N HIS A 67 9.77 4.08 3.57
CA HIS A 67 9.49 3.43 2.30
C HIS A 67 10.40 2.21 2.02
N VAL A 68 11.50 2.07 2.75
CA VAL A 68 12.54 1.06 2.45
C VAL A 68 12.25 -0.29 3.10
N TYR A 69 11.70 -0.27 4.31
CA TYR A 69 11.53 -1.47 5.14
C TYR A 69 10.11 -2.04 5.14
N LYS A 70 9.25 -1.63 4.21
CA LYS A 70 7.85 -2.05 4.17
C LYS A 70 7.65 -3.45 3.58
N GLU A 71 6.51 -4.02 3.90
CA GLU A 71 6.03 -5.29 3.38
C GLU A 71 5.63 -5.23 1.89
N PRO A 72 5.56 -6.37 1.18
CA PRO A 72 5.23 -6.38 -0.25
C PRO A 72 3.87 -5.76 -0.62
N ARG A 73 2.85 -5.82 0.26
CA ARG A 73 1.54 -5.18 0.02
C ARG A 73 1.65 -3.67 -0.11
N PHE A 74 2.56 -3.03 0.63
CA PHE A 74 2.85 -1.61 0.49
C PHE A 74 3.31 -1.30 -0.94
N TYR A 75 4.33 -1.98 -1.41
CA TYR A 75 4.88 -1.76 -2.76
C TYR A 75 3.90 -2.09 -3.88
N ALA A 76 2.98 -3.02 -3.64
CA ALA A 76 1.93 -3.38 -4.58
C ALA A 76 0.79 -2.36 -4.65
N SER A 77 0.52 -1.64 -3.56
CA SER A 77 -0.67 -0.80 -3.40
C SER A 77 -0.39 0.70 -3.42
N VAL A 78 0.82 1.11 -3.01
CA VAL A 78 1.20 2.51 -2.81
C VAL A 78 2.37 2.90 -3.73
N GLY A 79 2.20 3.98 -4.48
CA GLY A 79 3.29 4.67 -5.15
C GLY A 79 3.85 5.73 -4.22
N TYR A 80 5.17 5.82 -4.12
CA TYR A 80 5.91 6.71 -3.24
C TYR A 80 7.13 7.28 -3.96
N ASP A 81 7.73 8.32 -3.42
CA ASP A 81 8.90 8.96 -4.03
C ASP A 81 10.05 7.97 -4.21
N ARG A 82 10.57 7.89 -5.42
CA ARG A 82 11.58 6.92 -5.92
C ARG A 82 11.09 5.48 -5.99
N GLY A 83 9.80 5.23 -5.75
CA GLY A 83 9.18 3.93 -5.96
C GLY A 83 8.91 3.64 -7.44
N LYS A 84 8.84 2.34 -7.78
CA LYS A 84 8.49 1.88 -9.12
C LYS A 84 6.98 1.95 -9.37
N TYR A 85 6.60 2.37 -10.56
CA TYR A 85 5.22 2.36 -11.04
C TYR A 85 5.14 1.78 -12.44
N ALA A 86 4.13 0.96 -12.72
CA ALA A 86 3.95 0.31 -14.01
C ALA A 86 2.60 0.67 -14.63
N ILE A 87 2.64 1.27 -15.83
CA ILE A 87 1.48 1.59 -16.66
C ILE A 87 1.91 1.67 -18.14
N ASN A 88 1.01 1.56 -19.08
CA ASN A 88 1.29 1.49 -20.53
C ASN A 88 2.20 0.31 -20.92
N GLY A 89 2.31 -0.73 -20.08
CA GLY A 89 3.28 -1.81 -20.28
C GLY A 89 4.72 -1.45 -19.92
N GLU A 90 4.97 -0.23 -19.46
CA GLU A 90 6.28 0.29 -19.06
C GLU A 90 6.39 0.43 -17.54
N GLU A 91 7.61 0.40 -17.03
CA GLU A 91 7.93 0.67 -15.62
C GLU A 91 8.79 1.94 -15.52
N PHE A 92 8.47 2.83 -14.61
CA PHE A 92 9.23 4.04 -14.36
C PHE A 92 9.32 4.36 -12.86
N ILE A 93 10.25 5.23 -12.51
CA ILE A 93 10.47 5.69 -11.14
C ILE A 93 9.62 6.94 -10.89
N LEU A 94 8.81 6.91 -9.84
CA LEU A 94 8.04 8.07 -9.40
C LEU A 94 8.95 9.16 -8.85
N LYS A 95 8.63 10.40 -9.18
CA LYS A 95 9.33 11.61 -8.73
C LYS A 95 8.31 12.52 -8.07
N CYS A 96 8.12 12.31 -6.75
CA CYS A 96 7.00 12.90 -5.99
C CYS A 96 7.38 14.15 -5.18
N ARG A 97 8.62 14.64 -5.27
CA ARG A 97 9.05 15.83 -4.55
C ARG A 97 8.47 17.11 -5.17
N ALA A 98 8.41 18.18 -4.38
CA ALA A 98 7.95 19.48 -4.86
C ALA A 98 8.74 19.91 -6.09
N GLY A 99 8.03 20.32 -7.14
CA GLY A 99 8.62 20.72 -8.42
C GLY A 99 8.99 19.56 -9.36
N GLU A 100 8.93 18.30 -8.92
CA GLU A 100 9.13 17.14 -9.79
C GLU A 100 7.83 16.73 -10.50
N MET A 101 7.91 15.75 -11.39
CA MET A 101 6.84 15.39 -12.32
C MET A 101 5.54 14.94 -11.64
N GLN A 102 5.61 14.10 -10.59
CA GLN A 102 4.46 13.66 -9.80
C GLN A 102 4.37 14.39 -8.45
N GLY A 103 5.23 15.36 -8.25
CA GLY A 103 5.34 16.09 -7.02
C GLY A 103 4.29 17.18 -6.84
N SER A 104 4.05 17.54 -5.59
CA SER A 104 3.23 18.69 -5.23
C SER A 104 3.91 20.00 -5.69
N VAL A 105 3.18 20.87 -6.39
CA VAL A 105 3.58 22.25 -6.62
C VAL A 105 2.74 23.13 -5.72
N LEU A 106 3.34 24.05 -5.02
CA LEU A 106 2.64 25.05 -4.20
C LEU A 106 1.86 26.10 -5.04
N ASP A 107 1.76 25.88 -6.35
CA ASP A 107 1.07 26.75 -7.28
C ASP A 107 -0.38 26.24 -7.47
N ALA A 108 -1.32 26.94 -6.85
CA ALA A 108 -2.75 26.64 -6.90
C ALA A 108 -3.36 26.63 -8.32
N SER A 109 -2.63 27.10 -9.34
CA SER A 109 -3.04 27.06 -10.74
C SER A 109 -2.76 25.72 -11.43
N LYS A 110 -2.02 24.80 -10.76
CA LYS A 110 -1.65 23.50 -11.32
C LYS A 110 -2.39 22.37 -10.61
N GLU A 111 -3.46 21.92 -11.20
CA GLU A 111 -4.41 20.92 -10.68
C GLU A 111 -3.90 19.47 -10.61
N TYR A 112 -2.57 19.20 -10.65
CA TYR A 112 -2.04 17.90 -11.09
C TYR A 112 -1.25 17.12 -10.05
N GLN A 113 -1.64 17.24 -8.78
CA GLN A 113 -0.75 16.79 -7.72
C GLN A 113 -1.40 15.89 -6.71
N SER A 114 -0.63 14.90 -6.23
CA SER A 114 -0.98 14.21 -5.02
C SER A 114 -0.92 15.16 -3.83
N CYS A 115 -2.02 15.34 -3.11
CA CYS A 115 -2.05 16.16 -1.90
C CYS A 115 -1.27 15.54 -0.73
N THR A 116 -0.92 14.26 -0.80
CA THR A 116 -0.17 13.55 0.24
C THR A 116 1.24 13.15 -0.19
N GLY A 117 1.62 13.34 -1.45
CA GLY A 117 2.87 12.83 -2.01
C GLY A 117 2.87 11.34 -2.34
N TYR A 118 1.76 10.63 -2.06
CA TYR A 118 1.57 9.23 -2.38
C TYR A 118 0.60 9.04 -3.54
N ILE A 119 0.69 7.90 -4.21
CA ILE A 119 -0.11 7.56 -5.38
C ILE A 119 -0.72 6.18 -5.19
N LEU A 120 -1.99 6.04 -5.56
CA LEU A 120 -2.67 4.75 -5.50
C LEU A 120 -2.26 3.88 -6.69
N LYS A 121 -1.86 2.63 -6.42
CA LYS A 121 -1.57 1.61 -7.44
C LYS A 121 -2.72 0.63 -7.65
N LYS A 122 -3.70 0.61 -6.76
CA LYS A 122 -4.88 -0.25 -6.87
C LYS A 122 -5.82 0.21 -7.97
N TRP A 123 -6.63 -0.71 -8.47
CA TRP A 123 -7.67 -0.51 -9.50
C TRP A 123 -7.15 -0.13 -10.87
N ILE A 124 -5.86 -0.17 -11.09
CA ILE A 124 -5.22 0.12 -12.36
C ILE A 124 -4.57 -1.16 -12.88
N HIS A 125 -4.93 -1.53 -14.11
CA HIS A 125 -4.25 -2.64 -14.78
C HIS A 125 -2.99 -2.11 -15.46
N ARG A 126 -1.82 -2.70 -15.18
CA ARG A 126 -0.52 -2.25 -15.70
C ARG A 126 -0.43 -2.18 -17.23
N GLN A 127 -1.28 -2.93 -17.95
CA GLN A 127 -1.40 -2.90 -19.41
C GLN A 127 -2.47 -1.93 -19.92
N SER A 128 -3.14 -1.16 -19.06
CA SER A 128 -3.95 -0.04 -19.51
C SER A 128 -3.03 1.00 -20.11
N ALA A 129 -3.40 1.56 -21.25
CA ALA A 129 -2.54 2.44 -22.04
C ALA A 129 -3.26 3.74 -22.39
N PHE A 130 -2.54 4.84 -22.37
CA PHE A 130 -2.99 6.11 -22.86
C PHE A 130 -2.36 6.39 -24.23
N ASN A 131 -3.20 6.66 -25.23
CA ASN A 131 -2.74 7.11 -26.55
C ASN A 131 -2.70 8.63 -26.56
N TYR A 132 -1.52 9.20 -26.75
CA TYR A 132 -1.27 10.65 -26.71
C TYR A 132 -1.81 11.38 -27.95
N ASP A 133 -1.82 10.73 -29.11
CA ASP A 133 -2.28 11.32 -30.36
C ASP A 133 -3.82 11.47 -30.38
N THR A 134 -4.52 10.43 -29.93
CA THR A 134 -5.99 10.40 -29.87
C THR A 134 -6.55 10.90 -28.54
N LYS A 135 -5.70 11.19 -27.54
CA LYS A 135 -6.07 11.54 -26.15
C LYS A 135 -7.07 10.56 -25.54
N SER A 136 -6.91 9.27 -25.85
CA SER A 136 -7.84 8.21 -25.45
C SER A 136 -7.17 7.13 -24.63
N TRP A 137 -7.96 6.49 -23.76
CA TRP A 137 -7.52 5.39 -22.91
C TRP A 137 -7.97 4.04 -23.49
N THR A 138 -7.05 3.08 -23.53
CA THR A 138 -7.36 1.65 -23.72
C THR A 138 -7.30 0.95 -22.38
N TYR A 139 -8.45 0.53 -21.85
CA TYR A 139 -8.55 -0.13 -20.55
C TYR A 139 -8.54 -1.65 -20.71
N ARG A 140 -7.74 -2.32 -19.89
CA ARG A 140 -7.85 -3.76 -19.72
C ARG A 140 -8.98 -4.09 -18.76
N LYS A 141 -9.93 -4.91 -19.21
CA LYS A 141 -11.00 -5.42 -18.36
C LYS A 141 -10.45 -6.50 -17.43
N TYR A 142 -10.81 -6.43 -16.17
CA TYR A 142 -10.55 -7.49 -15.18
C TYR A 142 -11.77 -7.61 -14.27
N ALA A 143 -11.94 -8.78 -13.62
CA ALA A 143 -13.00 -8.98 -12.65
C ALA A 143 -12.72 -8.13 -11.40
N TYR A 144 -13.70 -7.32 -11.00
CA TYR A 144 -13.61 -6.58 -9.74
C TYR A 144 -14.13 -7.48 -8.61
N PRO A 145 -13.30 -7.81 -7.61
CA PRO A 145 -13.72 -8.66 -6.51
C PRO A 145 -14.57 -7.84 -5.53
N TYR A 146 -15.83 -8.22 -5.33
CA TYR A 146 -16.69 -7.64 -4.29
C TYR A 146 -16.38 -8.22 -2.92
N ILE A 147 -16.12 -9.53 -2.85
CA ILE A 147 -15.74 -10.26 -1.65
C ILE A 147 -14.54 -11.13 -2.00
N ARG A 148 -13.54 -11.13 -1.11
CA ARG A 148 -12.34 -11.96 -1.24
C ARG A 148 -12.25 -12.94 -0.09
N LEU A 149 -11.73 -14.14 -0.35
CA LEU A 149 -11.53 -15.16 0.68
C LEU A 149 -10.68 -14.66 1.87
N ALA A 150 -9.72 -13.76 1.61
CA ALA A 150 -8.93 -13.12 2.66
C ALA A 150 -9.80 -12.37 3.68
N GLU A 151 -10.88 -11.73 3.25
CA GLU A 151 -11.82 -11.06 4.14
C GLU A 151 -12.51 -12.05 5.10
N LEU A 152 -12.93 -13.22 4.59
CA LEU A 152 -13.53 -14.25 5.42
C LEU A 152 -12.54 -14.83 6.43
N TYR A 153 -11.30 -15.05 6.03
CA TYR A 153 -10.24 -15.53 6.92
C TYR A 153 -9.95 -14.55 8.06
N LEU A 154 -9.84 -13.27 7.73
CA LEU A 154 -9.57 -12.22 8.73
C LEU A 154 -10.78 -12.01 9.65
N SER A 155 -12.01 -12.04 9.10
CA SER A 155 -13.23 -11.96 9.90
C SER A 155 -13.38 -13.14 10.85
N TYR A 156 -13.01 -14.35 10.42
CA TYR A 156 -12.99 -15.52 11.28
C TYR A 156 -12.01 -15.34 12.45
N ALA A 157 -10.79 -14.90 12.17
CA ALA A 157 -9.78 -14.70 13.21
C ALA A 157 -10.20 -13.61 14.22
N GLU A 158 -10.82 -12.53 13.75
CA GLU A 158 -11.36 -11.47 14.60
C GLU A 158 -12.50 -12.00 15.47
N ALA A 159 -13.49 -12.71 14.89
CA ALA A 159 -14.62 -13.26 15.63
C ALA A 159 -14.19 -14.32 16.66
N ASP A 160 -13.24 -15.18 16.33
CA ASP A 160 -12.67 -16.17 17.25
C ASP A 160 -12.00 -15.49 18.44
N PHE A 161 -11.19 -14.45 18.19
CA PHE A 161 -10.57 -13.66 19.25
C PHE A 161 -11.61 -12.97 20.14
N GLU A 162 -12.63 -12.32 19.56
CA GLU A 162 -13.68 -11.64 20.33
C GLU A 162 -14.50 -12.60 21.19
N TYR A 163 -14.68 -13.85 20.74
CA TYR A 163 -15.42 -14.86 21.49
C TYR A 163 -14.57 -15.56 22.56
N ASN A 164 -13.32 -15.91 22.24
CA ASN A 164 -12.46 -16.74 23.10
C ASN A 164 -11.39 -15.93 23.88
N GLY A 165 -11.18 -14.65 23.54
CA GLY A 165 -10.10 -13.83 24.10
C GLY A 165 -8.69 -14.20 23.63
N SER A 166 -8.58 -15.16 22.71
CA SER A 166 -7.31 -15.65 22.15
C SER A 166 -7.52 -16.23 20.76
N LEU A 167 -6.45 -16.40 19.99
CA LEU A 167 -6.50 -17.02 18.67
C LEU A 167 -6.37 -18.53 18.77
N SER A 168 -7.31 -19.27 18.18
CA SER A 168 -7.21 -20.72 17.97
C SER A 168 -6.18 -21.04 16.89
N ASP A 169 -5.79 -22.32 16.80
CA ASP A 169 -4.91 -22.79 15.71
C ASP A 169 -5.55 -22.58 14.32
N ALA A 170 -6.88 -22.67 14.21
CA ALA A 170 -7.60 -22.36 12.98
C ALA A 170 -7.45 -20.88 12.58
N SER A 171 -7.62 -19.96 13.53
CA SER A 171 -7.44 -18.54 13.32
C SER A 171 -6.03 -18.19 12.88
N LEU A 172 -5.04 -18.76 13.56
CA LEU A 172 -3.63 -18.60 13.21
C LEU A 172 -3.33 -19.14 11.79
N ASN A 173 -3.92 -20.28 11.43
CA ASN A 173 -3.76 -20.82 10.07
C ASN A 173 -4.36 -19.88 9.02
N TYR A 174 -5.56 -19.32 9.26
CA TYR A 174 -6.19 -18.38 8.33
C TYR A 174 -5.42 -17.06 8.20
N LEU A 175 -4.92 -16.50 9.29
CA LEU A 175 -4.01 -15.35 9.28
C LEU A 175 -2.75 -15.66 8.46
N ASN A 176 -2.15 -16.82 8.66
CA ASN A 176 -0.94 -17.23 7.97
C ASN A 176 -1.17 -17.46 6.47
N LEU A 177 -2.33 -17.94 6.04
CA LEU A 177 -2.66 -18.02 4.62
C LEU A 177 -2.64 -16.64 3.94
N VAL A 178 -3.18 -15.62 4.59
CA VAL A 178 -3.14 -14.23 4.08
C VAL A 178 -1.72 -13.69 4.07
N ARG A 179 -0.98 -13.88 5.16
CA ARG A 179 0.39 -13.38 5.33
C ARG A 179 1.37 -14.03 4.35
N ARG A 180 1.38 -15.35 4.23
CA ARG A 180 2.24 -16.10 3.29
C ARG A 180 1.99 -15.70 1.84
N ARG A 181 0.71 -15.55 1.44
CA ARG A 181 0.36 -15.03 0.12
C ARG A 181 0.94 -13.64 -0.13
N SER A 182 1.04 -12.83 0.90
CA SER A 182 1.59 -11.47 0.86
C SER A 182 3.11 -11.42 0.99
N GLY A 183 3.78 -12.57 1.13
CA GLY A 183 5.24 -12.64 1.31
C GLY A 183 5.73 -12.29 2.70
N LEU A 184 4.85 -12.36 3.71
CA LEU A 184 5.18 -12.14 5.12
C LEU A 184 5.47 -13.46 5.84
N PRO A 185 6.30 -13.44 6.90
CA PRO A 185 6.44 -14.55 7.83
C PRO A 185 5.11 -14.90 8.51
N ASP A 186 5.02 -16.09 9.08
CA ASP A 186 3.87 -16.51 9.88
C ASP A 186 3.68 -15.57 11.09
N PHE A 187 2.45 -15.47 11.55
CA PHE A 187 2.08 -14.55 12.60
C PHE A 187 2.88 -14.75 13.89
N LYS A 188 3.02 -16.02 14.33
CA LYS A 188 3.82 -16.36 15.51
C LYS A 188 5.30 -16.02 15.33
N ASP A 189 5.85 -16.29 14.16
CA ASP A 189 7.28 -16.04 13.87
C ASP A 189 7.61 -14.55 13.89
N SER A 190 6.76 -13.74 13.27
CA SER A 190 6.89 -12.27 13.33
C SER A 190 6.86 -11.77 14.77
N TRP A 191 5.83 -12.14 15.54
CA TRP A 191 5.67 -11.64 16.88
C TRP A 191 6.68 -12.22 17.89
N ALA A 192 7.30 -13.37 17.58
CA ALA A 192 8.43 -13.87 18.37
C ALA A 192 9.60 -12.89 18.39
N LEU A 193 9.85 -12.15 17.29
CA LEU A 193 10.88 -11.10 17.23
C LEU A 193 10.56 -9.92 18.18
N ALA A 194 9.29 -9.67 18.44
CA ALA A 194 8.81 -8.58 19.28
C ALA A 194 8.50 -9.03 20.73
N GLY A 195 8.94 -10.23 21.14
CA GLY A 195 8.73 -10.77 22.49
C GLY A 195 7.47 -11.60 22.67
N GLY A 196 6.72 -11.86 21.61
CA GLY A 196 5.53 -12.72 21.60
C GLY A 196 4.26 -12.03 21.11
N ILE A 197 3.23 -12.82 20.87
CA ILE A 197 1.92 -12.33 20.43
C ILE A 197 1.31 -11.46 21.54
N PRO A 198 0.85 -10.23 21.25
CA PRO A 198 0.15 -9.41 22.23
C PRO A 198 -1.19 -10.05 22.64
N THR A 199 -1.76 -9.58 23.72
CA THR A 199 -3.04 -10.06 24.26
C THR A 199 -4.03 -8.91 24.44
N GLY A 200 -5.31 -9.25 24.67
CA GLY A 200 -6.35 -8.26 24.95
C GLY A 200 -6.49 -7.21 23.85
N ASP A 201 -6.64 -5.95 24.25
CA ASP A 201 -6.87 -4.84 23.30
C ASP A 201 -5.73 -4.60 22.32
N GLU A 202 -4.50 -4.93 22.68
CA GLU A 202 -3.38 -4.83 21.74
C GLU A 202 -3.48 -5.88 20.62
N LEU A 203 -3.89 -7.09 20.92
CA LEU A 203 -4.15 -8.10 19.90
C LEU A 203 -5.31 -7.69 18.99
N ARG A 204 -6.38 -7.13 19.56
CA ARG A 204 -7.50 -6.58 18.77
C ARG A 204 -7.02 -5.54 17.76
N LYS A 205 -6.20 -4.59 18.18
CA LYS A 205 -5.62 -3.57 17.28
C LYS A 205 -4.78 -4.20 16.16
N VAL A 206 -4.02 -5.26 16.47
CA VAL A 206 -3.23 -5.98 15.47
C VAL A 206 -4.12 -6.67 14.44
N LEU A 207 -5.21 -7.32 14.86
CA LEU A 207 -6.15 -7.96 13.94
C LEU A 207 -6.86 -6.93 13.04
N HIS A 208 -7.30 -5.81 13.61
CA HIS A 208 -7.87 -4.70 12.84
C HIS A 208 -6.86 -4.11 11.84
N ARG A 209 -5.61 -3.97 12.24
CA ARG A 209 -4.53 -3.50 11.37
C ARG A 209 -4.27 -4.46 10.21
N GLU A 210 -4.18 -5.78 10.47
CA GLU A 210 -4.01 -6.80 9.44
C GLU A 210 -5.15 -6.75 8.42
N ARG A 211 -6.40 -6.63 8.92
CA ARG A 211 -7.59 -6.49 8.10
C ARG A 211 -7.55 -5.19 7.27
N SER A 212 -7.21 -4.07 7.87
CA SER A 212 -7.13 -2.79 7.19
C SER A 212 -6.11 -2.81 6.06
N ILE A 213 -4.90 -3.32 6.29
CA ILE A 213 -3.85 -3.44 5.27
C ILE A 213 -4.30 -4.33 4.11
N GLU A 214 -4.96 -5.44 4.40
CA GLU A 214 -5.36 -6.40 3.37
C GLU A 214 -6.51 -5.89 2.50
N LEU A 215 -7.44 -5.14 3.08
CA LEU A 215 -8.69 -4.72 2.43
C LEU A 215 -8.65 -3.28 1.88
N LEU A 216 -7.60 -2.53 2.18
CA LEU A 216 -7.35 -1.21 1.61
C LEU A 216 -7.39 -1.16 0.10
#